data_dbb709d68483a75c4c5169054281bf55
#
_entry.id   dbb709d68483a75c4c5169054281bf55
#
_cell.length_a   1.000
_cell.length_b   1.000
_cell.length_c   1.000
_cell.angle_alpha   90.00
_cell.angle_beta   90.00
_cell.angle_gamma   90.00
#
_symmetry.space_group_name_H-M   'P 1'
#
loop_
_entity.id
_entity.type
_entity.pdbx_description
1 polymer ?
#
loop_
_entity_poly.entity_id
_entity_poly.type
_entity_poly.pdbx_seq_one_letter_code
_entity_poly.pdbx_strand_id
1 'polypeptide(L)'
;VSKIDPYSSSYFQSRRSAVMARNGAVATSQPLAAQAGLRIMLDGGNAVDAAVAMAAALNVVEPGSTGIGGDMFALIWNKDERKVVALNGSGRSGAAANPDDVRNAGFDSIPNLLDGCAFSVSVPGTVHGWETALAHYGRMTLAEVLKPAIEYALNGYPVSEVIANGWKGCEEKLRHRPSGVEMLPIGGRAPKCGEVAALPELGGSLQVIAEGGSEAYYKGDIGKKIAAYVQQEGGWLTEDDLTSHHSDWDEAIHTNYRGVEVWECPPNGQGIAALMALNIAEGFDIGGMGSQSVDAYHHLIESMRLGYEDALQYVADPRVAEVPIGPLLTKEYGDRRRSSIDSMQANPNVSYGDPMGGGDTIYCTAVDGDGNACSLINSLFAGFGSGLVVPGTGIALQNRGSLFSFDPDHPNYLEGRKRPYQTIIPAMATRDDEMWLSFGVMGGFQQPQGHLQVISNMVDFGMDSQKALDALRFSIDVQGDKSVKVEEDLDGSVVSALRKRGHDVLVQRAYDRVGFGGGQVVSRDAETGVLCAGTEPRKDGSALGW
;
A
#
# COMPACT_ATOMS: atom_id res chain seq x y z
N VAL A 1 -22.50 5.30 -16.13
CA VAL A 1 -22.61 6.44 -15.18
C VAL A 1 -23.96 6.31 -14.48
N SER A 2 -23.96 5.98 -13.17
CA SER A 2 -25.19 5.88 -12.41
C SER A 2 -25.89 7.27 -12.40
N LYS A 3 -27.14 7.32 -12.82
CA LYS A 3 -27.95 8.55 -12.77
C LYS A 3 -28.27 8.85 -11.29
N ILE A 4 -27.53 9.79 -10.70
CA ILE A 4 -27.89 10.35 -9.39
C ILE A 4 -29.06 11.27 -9.61
N ASP A 5 -30.17 11.04 -8.88
CA ASP A 5 -31.28 11.98 -8.87
C ASP A 5 -30.86 13.27 -8.16
N PRO A 6 -30.75 14.42 -8.88
CA PRO A 6 -30.32 15.69 -8.28
C PRO A 6 -31.36 16.28 -7.32
N TYR A 7 -32.58 15.74 -7.30
CA TYR A 7 -33.64 16.16 -6.39
C TYR A 7 -33.79 15.26 -5.16
N SER A 8 -32.91 14.23 -5.02
CA SER A 8 -32.82 13.43 -3.82
C SER A 8 -32.38 14.26 -2.61
N SER A 9 -32.97 14.04 -1.45
CA SER A 9 -32.61 14.73 -0.21
C SER A 9 -31.14 14.48 0.21
N SER A 10 -30.53 13.39 -0.28
CA SER A 10 -29.13 13.03 -0.05
C SER A 10 -28.15 13.68 -1.04
N TYR A 11 -28.63 14.35 -2.11
CA TYR A 11 -27.76 14.87 -3.16
C TYR A 11 -26.73 15.88 -2.64
N PHE A 12 -27.13 16.76 -1.73
CA PHE A 12 -26.28 17.80 -1.14
C PHE A 12 -25.61 17.39 0.18
N GLN A 13 -25.69 16.13 0.62
CA GLN A 13 -24.86 15.67 1.71
C GLN A 13 -23.38 15.79 1.35
N SER A 14 -22.54 16.03 2.36
CA SER A 14 -21.09 16.15 2.15
C SER A 14 -20.56 14.91 1.42
N ARG A 15 -20.20 15.09 0.15
CA ARG A 15 -19.65 14.05 -0.73
C ARG A 15 -18.66 14.66 -1.70
N ARG A 16 -17.75 13.84 -2.19
CA ARG A 16 -16.88 14.20 -3.31
C ARG A 16 -17.51 13.75 -4.62
N SER A 17 -17.35 14.56 -5.67
CA SER A 17 -17.62 14.13 -7.04
C SER A 17 -16.38 13.47 -7.60
N ALA A 18 -16.54 12.47 -8.46
CA ALA A 18 -15.45 11.95 -9.25
C ALA A 18 -14.87 13.05 -10.15
N VAL A 19 -13.55 13.08 -10.29
CA VAL A 19 -12.86 14.00 -11.18
C VAL A 19 -12.86 13.41 -12.58
N MET A 20 -13.43 14.16 -13.54
CA MET A 20 -13.45 13.76 -14.95
C MET A 20 -12.32 14.46 -15.68
N ALA A 21 -11.53 13.71 -16.45
CA ALA A 21 -10.38 14.23 -17.19
C ALA A 21 -10.25 13.55 -18.56
N ARG A 22 -9.43 14.11 -19.44
CA ARG A 22 -9.21 13.56 -20.77
C ARG A 22 -7.73 13.39 -21.12
N ASN A 23 -6.88 14.27 -20.62
CA ASN A 23 -5.46 14.30 -21.00
C ASN A 23 -4.55 13.68 -19.95
N GLY A 24 -5.08 13.42 -18.74
CA GLY A 24 -4.37 12.75 -17.67
C GLY A 24 -5.07 12.92 -16.33
N ALA A 25 -4.90 11.95 -15.44
CA ALA A 25 -5.44 11.98 -14.09
C ALA A 25 -4.47 11.35 -13.10
N VAL A 26 -4.40 11.92 -11.91
CA VAL A 26 -3.63 11.44 -10.76
C VAL A 26 -4.51 11.36 -9.53
N ALA A 27 -4.27 10.41 -8.64
CA ALA A 27 -4.94 10.33 -7.35
C ALA A 27 -3.99 9.77 -6.28
N THR A 28 -3.97 10.41 -5.11
CA THR A 28 -3.16 9.96 -3.97
C THR A 28 -3.70 10.51 -2.64
N SER A 29 -3.11 10.08 -1.52
CA SER A 29 -3.57 10.34 -0.15
C SER A 29 -3.38 11.78 0.34
N GLN A 30 -2.65 12.64 -0.41
CA GLN A 30 -2.32 14.00 0.02
C GLN A 30 -2.33 14.99 -1.15
N PRO A 31 -2.99 16.19 -1.00
CA PRO A 31 -3.18 17.13 -2.12
C PRO A 31 -1.89 17.66 -2.74
N LEU A 32 -0.85 17.94 -1.94
CA LEU A 32 0.42 18.46 -2.48
C LEU A 32 1.15 17.41 -3.32
N ALA A 33 1.03 16.13 -2.95
CA ALA A 33 1.57 15.05 -3.75
C ALA A 33 0.78 14.86 -5.06
N ALA A 34 -0.55 14.96 -5.03
CA ALA A 34 -1.37 14.95 -6.25
C ALA A 34 -0.98 16.13 -7.19
N GLN A 35 -0.73 17.31 -6.62
CA GLN A 35 -0.21 18.45 -7.37
C GLN A 35 1.15 18.19 -8.00
N ALA A 36 2.08 17.52 -7.26
CA ALA A 36 3.39 17.15 -7.79
C ALA A 36 3.24 16.25 -9.03
N GLY A 37 2.42 15.20 -8.96
CA GLY A 37 2.15 14.32 -10.10
C GLY A 37 1.53 15.03 -11.29
N LEU A 38 0.50 15.86 -11.05
CA LEU A 38 -0.15 16.65 -12.10
C LEU A 38 0.85 17.61 -12.77
N ARG A 39 1.69 18.30 -11.99
CA ARG A 39 2.72 19.21 -12.51
C ARG A 39 3.68 18.48 -13.44
N ILE A 40 4.17 17.31 -13.05
CA ILE A 40 5.06 16.49 -13.89
C ILE A 40 4.39 16.10 -15.21
N MET A 41 3.12 15.71 -15.21
CA MET A 41 2.39 15.44 -16.46
C MET A 41 2.24 16.68 -17.34
N LEU A 42 1.91 17.84 -16.76
CA LEU A 42 1.78 19.11 -17.49
C LEU A 42 3.12 19.58 -18.07
N ASP A 43 4.24 19.25 -17.42
CA ASP A 43 5.60 19.54 -17.88
C ASP A 43 6.11 18.52 -18.94
N GLY A 44 5.27 17.54 -19.36
CA GLY A 44 5.54 16.59 -20.43
C GLY A 44 5.90 15.16 -19.99
N GLY A 45 5.90 14.89 -18.69
CA GLY A 45 6.04 13.54 -18.13
C GLY A 45 4.83 12.65 -18.42
N ASN A 46 5.03 11.34 -18.30
CA ASN A 46 3.97 10.35 -18.46
C ASN A 46 3.44 9.83 -17.09
N ALA A 47 2.61 8.79 -17.12
CA ALA A 47 2.02 8.19 -15.93
C ALA A 47 3.07 7.68 -14.92
N VAL A 48 4.21 7.14 -15.39
CA VAL A 48 5.28 6.63 -14.53
C VAL A 48 6.03 7.77 -13.85
N ASP A 49 6.38 8.82 -14.61
CA ASP A 49 7.03 10.02 -14.07
C ASP A 49 6.17 10.67 -12.97
N ALA A 50 4.87 10.80 -13.24
CA ALA A 50 3.92 11.36 -12.28
C ALA A 50 3.77 10.50 -11.01
N ALA A 51 3.72 9.18 -11.15
CA ALA A 51 3.60 8.26 -10.01
C ALA A 51 4.85 8.33 -9.12
N VAL A 52 6.06 8.36 -9.69
CA VAL A 52 7.31 8.51 -8.94
C VAL A 52 7.37 9.87 -8.26
N ALA A 53 6.98 10.96 -8.95
CA ALA A 53 6.94 12.29 -8.35
C ALA A 53 5.96 12.39 -7.18
N MET A 54 4.77 11.76 -7.29
CA MET A 54 3.82 11.67 -6.19
C MET A 54 4.41 10.88 -5.01
N ALA A 55 5.01 9.72 -5.27
CA ALA A 55 5.62 8.90 -4.24
C ALA A 55 6.75 9.65 -3.52
N ALA A 56 7.62 10.34 -4.26
CA ALA A 56 8.67 11.17 -3.69
C ALA A 56 8.11 12.34 -2.85
N ALA A 57 7.09 13.03 -3.34
CA ALA A 57 6.44 14.10 -2.58
C ALA A 57 5.80 13.56 -1.28
N LEU A 58 5.15 12.39 -1.34
CA LEU A 58 4.57 11.72 -0.17
C LEU A 58 5.62 11.36 0.88
N ASN A 59 6.84 11.00 0.48
CA ASN A 59 7.93 10.77 1.45
C ASN A 59 8.24 12.00 2.30
N VAL A 60 7.87 13.20 1.83
CA VAL A 60 8.02 14.46 2.55
C VAL A 60 6.73 14.86 3.27
N VAL A 61 5.59 14.83 2.56
CA VAL A 61 4.34 15.40 3.08
C VAL A 61 3.49 14.39 3.88
N GLU A 62 3.83 13.11 3.83
CA GLU A 62 3.24 12.01 4.61
C GLU A 62 4.35 11.07 5.17
N PRO A 63 5.38 11.60 5.87
CA PRO A 63 6.60 10.85 6.20
C PRO A 63 6.39 9.72 7.21
N GLY A 64 5.24 9.70 7.90
CA GLY A 64 4.87 8.61 8.79
C GLY A 64 4.54 7.31 8.06
N SER A 65 3.99 7.41 6.86
CA SER A 65 3.51 6.24 6.11
C SER A 65 4.55 5.70 5.12
N THR A 66 5.45 6.56 4.64
CA THR A 66 6.38 6.25 3.54
C THR A 66 7.69 7.01 3.65
N GLY A 67 8.75 6.52 2.97
CA GLY A 67 10.06 7.14 2.98
C GLY A 67 11.04 6.46 2.03
N ILE A 68 12.14 7.15 1.69
CA ILE A 68 13.24 6.55 0.91
C ILE A 68 14.00 5.46 1.68
N GLY A 69 13.73 5.28 2.98
CA GLY A 69 14.20 4.14 3.79
C GLY A 69 13.26 2.93 3.76
N GLY A 70 12.28 2.91 2.86
CA GLY A 70 11.27 1.87 2.71
C GLY A 70 11.36 1.08 1.41
N ASP A 71 10.24 0.42 1.08
CA ASP A 71 10.06 -0.40 -0.11
C ASP A 71 9.03 0.18 -1.06
N MET A 72 9.06 -0.26 -2.34
CA MET A 72 8.05 0.07 -3.32
C MET A 72 7.67 -1.12 -4.19
N PHE A 73 6.42 -1.15 -4.64
CA PHE A 73 5.95 -1.98 -5.75
C PHE A 73 5.23 -1.10 -6.77
N ALA A 74 5.25 -1.51 -8.04
CA ALA A 74 4.44 -0.90 -9.07
C ALA A 74 3.86 -1.94 -10.02
N LEU A 75 2.63 -1.70 -10.48
CA LEU A 75 2.10 -2.24 -11.72
C LEU A 75 2.10 -1.13 -12.76
N ILE A 76 2.58 -1.43 -13.96
CA ILE A 76 2.64 -0.49 -15.06
C ILE A 76 1.90 -1.11 -16.26
N TRP A 77 0.90 -0.39 -16.77
CA TRP A 77 0.30 -0.68 -18.05
C TRP A 77 0.99 0.15 -19.12
N ASN A 78 1.63 -0.52 -20.05
CA ASN A 78 2.15 0.11 -21.26
C ASN A 78 1.13 -0.07 -22.40
N LYS A 79 0.64 1.04 -22.93
CA LYS A 79 -0.39 1.06 -23.96
C LYS A 79 0.07 0.44 -25.29
N ASP A 80 1.35 0.66 -25.64
CA ASP A 80 1.91 0.15 -26.91
C ASP A 80 2.16 -1.36 -26.84
N GLU A 81 2.60 -1.86 -25.68
CA GLU A 81 2.82 -3.29 -25.43
C GLU A 81 1.52 -4.03 -25.09
N ARG A 82 0.46 -3.32 -24.67
CA ARG A 82 -0.82 -3.87 -24.18
C ARG A 82 -0.58 -4.92 -23.08
N LYS A 83 0.30 -4.60 -22.16
CA LYS A 83 0.75 -5.52 -21.10
C LYS A 83 0.80 -4.80 -19.75
N VAL A 84 0.41 -5.54 -18.70
CA VAL A 84 0.67 -5.19 -17.30
C VAL A 84 1.99 -5.84 -16.88
N VAL A 85 2.93 -5.05 -16.40
CA VAL A 85 4.19 -5.53 -15.82
C VAL A 85 4.27 -5.17 -14.35
N ALA A 86 4.93 -6.01 -13.55
CA ALA A 86 5.12 -5.80 -12.13
C ALA A 86 6.59 -5.45 -11.84
N LEU A 87 6.80 -4.42 -11.02
CA LEU A 87 8.11 -4.05 -10.48
C LEU A 87 8.13 -4.29 -8.97
N ASN A 88 9.06 -5.13 -8.56
CA ASN A 88 9.32 -5.44 -7.16
C ASN A 88 10.58 -4.72 -6.68
N GLY A 89 10.41 -3.58 -6.00
CA GLY A 89 11.45 -2.81 -5.36
C GLY A 89 11.54 -3.07 -3.86
N SER A 90 11.16 -4.26 -3.36
CA SER A 90 11.33 -4.60 -1.95
C SER A 90 12.75 -5.09 -1.64
N GLY A 91 13.23 -4.73 -0.45
CA GLY A 91 14.55 -5.10 -0.01
C GLY A 91 14.64 -6.45 0.68
N ARG A 92 15.85 -6.99 0.70
CA ARG A 92 16.17 -8.25 1.36
C ARG A 92 16.68 -8.01 2.78
N SER A 93 16.53 -9.00 3.65
CA SER A 93 17.23 -9.05 4.95
C SER A 93 18.75 -8.98 4.77
N GLY A 94 19.47 -8.50 5.77
CA GLY A 94 20.93 -8.56 5.78
C GLY A 94 21.45 -10.01 5.66
N ALA A 95 22.59 -10.19 5.03
CA ALA A 95 23.16 -11.52 4.78
C ALA A 95 23.38 -12.36 6.07
N ALA A 96 23.62 -11.68 7.20
CA ALA A 96 23.83 -12.31 8.51
C ALA A 96 22.52 -12.56 9.29
N ALA A 97 21.36 -12.20 8.74
CA ALA A 97 20.08 -12.33 9.45
C ALA A 97 19.78 -13.79 9.82
N ASN A 98 19.51 -14.02 11.11
CA ASN A 98 19.15 -15.33 11.64
C ASN A 98 18.27 -15.19 12.89
N PRO A 99 17.38 -16.18 13.19
CA PRO A 99 16.49 -16.12 14.34
C PRO A 99 17.20 -16.21 15.70
N ASP A 100 18.39 -16.84 15.76
CA ASP A 100 19.07 -17.06 17.02
C ASP A 100 19.61 -15.75 17.62
N ASP A 101 20.02 -14.79 16.78
CA ASP A 101 20.41 -13.47 17.27
C ASP A 101 19.25 -12.76 17.96
N VAL A 102 18.05 -12.87 17.39
CA VAL A 102 16.82 -12.30 17.96
C VAL A 102 16.46 -12.96 19.28
N ARG A 103 16.53 -14.31 19.34
CA ARG A 103 16.30 -15.10 20.58
C ARG A 103 17.34 -14.78 21.65
N ASN A 104 18.61 -14.64 21.27
CA ASN A 104 19.71 -14.27 22.18
C ASN A 104 19.54 -12.85 22.74
N ALA A 105 18.90 -11.96 21.98
CA ALA A 105 18.51 -10.62 22.44
C ALA A 105 17.26 -10.62 23.35
N GLY A 106 16.62 -11.78 23.56
CA GLY A 106 15.48 -11.96 24.47
C GLY A 106 14.11 -11.79 23.82
N PHE A 107 14.00 -11.94 22.50
CA PHE A 107 12.74 -11.81 21.78
C PHE A 107 12.31 -13.13 21.12
N ASP A 108 11.02 -13.46 21.19
CA ASP A 108 10.44 -14.64 20.55
C ASP A 108 10.12 -14.44 19.05
N SER A 109 10.12 -13.17 18.59
CA SER A 109 9.92 -12.75 17.20
C SER A 109 10.67 -11.44 16.97
N ILE A 110 10.82 -11.00 15.71
CA ILE A 110 11.45 -9.70 15.43
C ILE A 110 10.58 -8.58 15.99
N PRO A 111 11.11 -7.75 16.92
CA PRO A 111 10.36 -6.64 17.51
C PRO A 111 9.95 -5.62 16.45
N ASN A 112 8.70 -5.16 16.55
CA ASN A 112 8.17 -4.14 15.66
C ASN A 112 8.43 -2.70 16.15
N LEU A 113 8.73 -2.53 17.43
CA LEU A 113 8.84 -1.21 18.08
C LEU A 113 10.00 -1.16 19.08
N LEU A 114 10.69 -0.02 19.10
CA LEU A 114 11.66 0.43 20.11
C LEU A 114 12.91 -0.47 20.26
N ASP A 115 13.05 -1.21 21.35
CA ASP A 115 14.24 -2.03 21.59
C ASP A 115 14.28 -3.24 20.66
N GLY A 116 15.45 -3.50 20.08
CA GLY A 116 15.65 -4.59 19.11
C GLY A 116 15.03 -4.33 17.71
N CYS A 117 14.45 -3.16 17.47
CA CYS A 117 13.80 -2.84 16.19
C CYS A 117 14.75 -2.85 14.98
N ALA A 118 16.07 -2.74 15.18
CA ALA A 118 17.05 -2.83 14.10
C ALA A 118 17.06 -4.20 13.38
N PHE A 119 16.64 -5.27 14.05
CA PHE A 119 16.43 -6.58 13.41
C PHE A 119 15.32 -6.57 12.36
N SER A 120 14.38 -5.62 12.45
CA SER A 120 13.28 -5.51 11.50
C SER A 120 13.66 -4.77 10.21
N VAL A 121 14.84 -4.15 10.15
CA VAL A 121 15.26 -3.34 9.00
C VAL A 121 15.79 -4.25 7.90
N SER A 122 15.12 -4.25 6.75
CA SER A 122 15.63 -4.81 5.49
C SER A 122 16.23 -3.71 4.63
N VAL A 123 16.96 -4.08 3.58
CA VAL A 123 17.54 -3.09 2.64
C VAL A 123 16.44 -2.19 2.10
N PRO A 124 16.55 -0.85 2.19
CA PRO A 124 15.58 0.05 1.57
C PRO A 124 15.58 -0.09 0.06
N GLY A 125 14.44 -0.39 -0.56
CA GLY A 125 14.38 -0.66 -2.00
C GLY A 125 13.76 0.46 -2.85
N THR A 126 13.16 1.46 -2.19
CA THR A 126 12.41 2.54 -2.85
C THR A 126 13.18 3.26 -3.96
N VAL A 127 14.40 3.73 -3.69
CA VAL A 127 15.16 4.59 -4.62
C VAL A 127 15.55 3.83 -5.88
N HIS A 128 16.02 2.58 -5.75
CA HIS A 128 16.34 1.75 -6.91
C HIS A 128 15.08 1.41 -7.72
N GLY A 129 13.95 1.18 -7.05
CA GLY A 129 12.67 0.94 -7.72
C GLY A 129 12.20 2.13 -8.56
N TRP A 130 12.30 3.36 -8.03
CA TRP A 130 11.98 4.57 -8.77
C TRP A 130 12.84 4.74 -10.02
N GLU A 131 14.15 4.63 -9.87
CA GLU A 131 15.09 4.76 -11.00
C GLU A 131 14.85 3.67 -12.05
N THR A 132 14.59 2.42 -11.62
CA THR A 132 14.27 1.30 -12.52
C THR A 132 12.97 1.55 -13.30
N ALA A 133 11.91 2.05 -12.65
CA ALA A 133 10.65 2.38 -13.31
C ALA A 133 10.82 3.50 -14.34
N LEU A 134 11.52 4.57 -13.97
CA LEU A 134 11.80 5.72 -14.86
C LEU A 134 12.65 5.32 -16.05
N ALA A 135 13.70 4.52 -15.84
CA ALA A 135 14.62 4.11 -16.90
C ALA A 135 13.94 3.26 -17.99
N HIS A 136 12.89 2.49 -17.65
CA HIS A 136 12.20 1.63 -18.62
C HIS A 136 10.97 2.29 -19.25
N TYR A 137 10.19 3.02 -18.45
CA TYR A 137 8.87 3.50 -18.87
C TYR A 137 8.67 5.00 -18.64
N GLY A 138 9.62 5.71 -18.02
CA GLY A 138 9.58 7.17 -17.83
C GLY A 138 10.03 7.93 -19.07
N ARG A 139 9.74 9.24 -19.06
CA ARG A 139 10.20 10.23 -20.05
C ARG A 139 11.12 11.27 -19.44
N MET A 140 11.11 11.39 -18.13
CA MET A 140 11.86 12.38 -17.36
C MET A 140 12.99 11.73 -16.56
N THR A 141 13.96 12.52 -16.19
CA THR A 141 15.07 12.13 -15.31
C THR A 141 14.60 12.07 -13.85
N LEU A 142 15.32 11.29 -13.03
CA LEU A 142 15.07 11.26 -11.59
C LEU A 142 15.17 12.66 -10.95
N ALA A 143 16.10 13.51 -11.42
CA ALA A 143 16.25 14.88 -10.95
C ALA A 143 15.01 15.75 -11.21
N GLU A 144 14.38 15.60 -12.36
CA GLU A 144 13.18 16.35 -12.72
C GLU A 144 11.97 15.91 -11.87
N VAL A 145 11.76 14.60 -11.70
CA VAL A 145 10.60 14.08 -10.95
C VAL A 145 10.74 14.28 -9.44
N LEU A 146 11.98 14.36 -8.88
CA LEU A 146 12.21 14.62 -7.46
C LEU A 146 12.08 16.10 -7.08
N LYS A 147 12.10 17.01 -8.05
CA LYS A 147 12.10 18.46 -7.79
C LYS A 147 10.97 18.93 -6.86
N PRO A 148 9.68 18.53 -7.04
CA PRO A 148 8.61 18.95 -6.13
C PRO A 148 8.84 18.48 -4.68
N ALA A 149 9.31 17.24 -4.49
CA ALA A 149 9.62 16.70 -3.17
C ALA A 149 10.74 17.48 -2.47
N ILE A 150 11.81 17.80 -3.20
CA ILE A 150 12.94 18.62 -2.71
C ILE A 150 12.44 20.02 -2.32
N GLU A 151 11.59 20.64 -3.16
CA GLU A 151 11.00 21.95 -2.88
C GLU A 151 10.19 21.93 -1.58
N TYR A 152 9.34 20.90 -1.34
CA TYR A 152 8.57 20.77 -0.10
C TYR A 152 9.47 20.52 1.11
N ALA A 153 10.48 19.66 0.99
CA ALA A 153 11.38 19.33 2.11
C ALA A 153 12.19 20.54 2.58
N LEU A 154 12.73 21.34 1.65
CA LEU A 154 13.62 22.46 1.96
C LEU A 154 12.86 23.75 2.31
N ASN A 155 11.77 24.07 1.57
CA ASN A 155 11.03 25.31 1.73
C ASN A 155 9.87 25.19 2.73
N GLY A 156 9.53 23.96 3.13
CA GLY A 156 8.41 23.65 4.01
C GLY A 156 7.05 23.63 3.30
N TYR A 157 6.09 23.01 3.97
CA TYR A 157 4.72 22.84 3.50
C TYR A 157 3.73 22.86 4.67
N PRO A 158 2.47 23.30 4.46
CA PRO A 158 1.45 23.25 5.50
C PRO A 158 0.99 21.81 5.71
N VAL A 159 0.99 21.34 6.97
CA VAL A 159 0.60 19.98 7.32
C VAL A 159 -0.92 19.85 7.39
N SER A 160 -1.48 18.83 6.76
CA SER A 160 -2.91 18.53 6.75
C SER A 160 -3.37 17.79 8.01
N GLU A 161 -4.69 17.67 8.20
CA GLU A 161 -5.27 17.24 9.48
C GLU A 161 -4.96 15.76 9.80
N VAL A 162 -5.19 14.85 8.85
CA VAL A 162 -4.96 13.40 9.07
C VAL A 162 -3.49 13.13 9.30
N ILE A 163 -2.61 13.80 8.51
CA ILE A 163 -1.15 13.67 8.65
C ILE A 163 -0.69 14.19 10.01
N ALA A 164 -1.17 15.35 10.47
CA ALA A 164 -0.81 15.90 11.77
C ALA A 164 -1.15 14.94 12.93
N ASN A 165 -2.33 14.32 12.87
CA ASN A 165 -2.78 13.36 13.89
C ASN A 165 -1.93 12.07 13.87
N GLY A 166 -1.65 11.50 12.70
CA GLY A 166 -0.79 10.32 12.55
C GLY A 166 0.65 10.60 13.02
N TRP A 167 1.21 11.74 12.63
CA TRP A 167 2.56 12.14 13.05
C TRP A 167 2.68 12.28 14.57
N LYS A 168 1.69 12.94 15.20
CA LYS A 168 1.62 13.07 16.65
C LYS A 168 1.59 11.71 17.36
N GLY A 169 0.89 10.73 16.81
CA GLY A 169 0.85 9.35 17.34
C GLY A 169 2.22 8.66 17.36
N CYS A 170 3.17 9.09 16.51
CA CYS A 170 4.52 8.53 16.43
C CYS A 170 5.59 9.33 17.18
N GLU A 171 5.23 10.39 17.89
CA GLU A 171 6.20 11.30 18.53
C GLU A 171 7.08 10.59 19.56
N GLU A 172 6.52 9.73 20.41
CA GLU A 172 7.24 8.97 21.42
C GLU A 172 8.24 8.01 20.77
N LYS A 173 7.83 7.31 19.74
CA LYS A 173 8.66 6.42 18.94
C LYS A 173 9.88 7.14 18.34
N LEU A 174 9.67 8.31 17.75
CA LEU A 174 10.74 9.12 17.16
C LEU A 174 11.71 9.67 18.23
N ARG A 175 11.22 10.01 19.42
CA ARG A 175 12.07 10.47 20.53
C ARG A 175 12.91 9.38 21.19
N HIS A 176 12.63 8.12 20.87
CA HIS A 176 13.37 7.00 21.47
C HIS A 176 14.86 6.99 21.09
N ARG A 177 15.22 7.56 19.93
CA ARG A 177 16.61 7.77 19.50
C ARG A 177 16.87 9.26 19.22
N PRO A 178 18.09 9.78 19.53
CA PRO A 178 18.40 11.20 19.33
C PRO A 178 18.18 11.72 17.92
N SER A 179 18.51 10.93 16.90
CA SER A 179 18.33 11.30 15.49
C SER A 179 16.87 11.38 15.02
N GLY A 180 15.93 10.79 15.76
CA GLY A 180 14.52 10.91 15.45
C GLY A 180 13.97 12.33 15.52
N VAL A 181 14.70 13.27 16.17
CA VAL A 181 14.36 14.69 16.18
C VAL A 181 14.36 15.32 14.80
N GLU A 182 15.10 14.76 13.83
CA GLU A 182 15.10 15.19 12.42
C GLU A 182 13.71 15.06 11.78
N MET A 183 12.89 14.15 12.30
CA MET A 183 11.47 13.97 11.93
C MET A 183 10.49 14.66 12.87
N LEU A 184 10.96 15.57 13.73
CA LEU A 184 10.16 16.37 14.65
C LEU A 184 10.44 17.87 14.43
N PRO A 185 10.03 18.45 13.29
CA PRO A 185 10.54 19.73 12.77
C PRO A 185 10.12 20.96 13.60
N ILE A 186 9.14 20.85 14.47
CA ILE A 186 8.63 21.99 15.23
C ILE A 186 9.21 21.98 16.65
N GLY A 187 10.51 22.31 16.77
CA GLY A 187 11.17 22.36 18.07
C GLY A 187 11.20 21.01 18.80
N GLY A 188 11.37 19.90 18.09
CA GLY A 188 11.41 18.53 18.64
C GLY A 188 10.03 17.91 18.89
N ARG A 189 8.97 18.40 18.25
CA ARG A 189 7.62 17.82 18.26
C ARG A 189 7.06 17.66 16.86
N ALA A 190 6.02 16.83 16.75
CA ALA A 190 5.21 16.72 15.52
C ALA A 190 4.48 18.04 15.21
N PRO A 191 4.30 18.38 13.94
CA PRO A 191 3.53 19.55 13.53
C PRO A 191 2.04 19.34 13.79
N LYS A 192 1.34 20.45 14.06
CA LYS A 192 -0.13 20.51 14.10
C LYS A 192 -0.66 20.83 12.71
N CYS A 193 -1.95 20.54 12.49
CA CYS A 193 -2.64 20.95 11.26
C CYS A 193 -2.46 22.45 10.99
N GLY A 194 -2.05 22.79 9.77
CA GLY A 194 -1.79 24.15 9.31
C GLY A 194 -0.41 24.72 9.67
N GLU A 195 0.37 24.08 10.53
CA GLU A 195 1.76 24.48 10.76
C GLU A 195 2.63 24.11 9.54
N VAL A 196 3.64 24.95 9.29
CA VAL A 196 4.59 24.72 8.20
C VAL A 196 5.73 23.85 8.71
N ALA A 197 5.87 22.65 8.13
CA ALA A 197 6.96 21.70 8.41
C ALA A 197 7.98 21.73 7.27
N ALA A 198 9.27 21.68 7.63
CA ALA A 198 10.39 21.47 6.71
C ALA A 198 11.25 20.33 7.23
N LEU A 199 11.80 19.54 6.32
CA LEU A 199 12.65 18.38 6.59
C LEU A 199 13.98 18.53 5.83
N PRO A 200 14.86 19.46 6.24
CA PRO A 200 16.03 19.85 5.46
C PRO A 200 17.03 18.72 5.28
N GLU A 201 17.22 17.83 6.27
CA GLU A 201 18.10 16.66 6.15
C GLU A 201 17.59 15.68 5.07
N LEU A 202 16.26 15.43 5.04
CA LEU A 202 15.63 14.63 3.99
C LEU A 202 15.74 15.33 2.63
N GLY A 203 15.55 16.64 2.60
CA GLY A 203 15.73 17.46 1.38
C GLY A 203 17.15 17.34 0.82
N GLY A 204 18.17 17.39 1.68
CA GLY A 204 19.56 17.16 1.30
C GLY A 204 19.82 15.76 0.75
N SER A 205 19.23 14.73 1.36
CA SER A 205 19.33 13.35 0.87
C SER A 205 18.67 13.19 -0.51
N LEU A 206 17.49 13.81 -0.71
CA LEU A 206 16.81 13.80 -2.01
C LEU A 206 17.60 14.56 -3.10
N GLN A 207 18.33 15.65 -2.75
CA GLN A 207 19.21 16.33 -3.70
C GLN A 207 20.38 15.44 -4.13
N VAL A 208 21.04 14.74 -3.19
CA VAL A 208 22.11 13.79 -3.50
C VAL A 208 21.62 12.69 -4.44
N ILE A 209 20.40 12.17 -4.22
CA ILE A 209 19.78 11.16 -5.09
C ILE A 209 19.43 11.75 -6.46
N ALA A 210 18.91 12.98 -6.52
CA ALA A 210 18.61 13.66 -7.78
C ALA A 210 19.84 13.85 -8.67
N GLU A 211 21.01 14.13 -8.06
CA GLU A 211 22.27 14.37 -8.76
C GLU A 211 22.99 13.08 -9.16
N GLY A 212 22.96 12.05 -8.31
CA GLY A 212 23.79 10.86 -8.47
C GLY A 212 23.04 9.53 -8.60
N GLY A 213 21.70 9.56 -8.67
CA GLY A 213 20.86 8.38 -8.83
C GLY A 213 20.91 7.42 -7.64
N SER A 214 20.48 6.20 -7.90
CA SER A 214 20.51 5.11 -6.91
C SER A 214 21.93 4.74 -6.49
N GLU A 215 22.94 4.94 -7.36
CA GLU A 215 24.34 4.71 -6.98
C GLU A 215 24.79 5.61 -5.83
N ALA A 216 24.41 6.89 -5.85
CA ALA A 216 24.72 7.82 -4.76
C ALA A 216 24.04 7.42 -3.44
N TYR A 217 22.86 6.79 -3.52
CA TYR A 217 22.15 6.28 -2.36
C TYR A 217 22.78 5.01 -1.79
N TYR A 218 22.99 3.97 -2.63
CA TYR A 218 23.42 2.64 -2.13
C TYR A 218 24.93 2.50 -1.97
N LYS A 219 25.74 3.13 -2.86
CA LYS A 219 27.21 3.03 -2.87
C LYS A 219 27.89 4.27 -2.31
N GLY A 220 27.14 5.38 -2.16
CA GLY A 220 27.62 6.66 -1.63
C GLY A 220 27.59 6.74 -0.11
N ASP A 221 27.71 7.97 0.40
CA ASP A 221 27.74 8.24 1.85
C ASP A 221 26.43 7.94 2.56
N ILE A 222 25.28 8.01 1.87
CA ILE A 222 23.99 7.64 2.43
C ILE A 222 24.00 6.15 2.80
N GLY A 223 24.39 5.26 1.88
CA GLY A 223 24.44 3.82 2.12
C GLY A 223 25.38 3.45 3.28
N LYS A 224 26.56 4.08 3.33
CA LYS A 224 27.50 3.88 4.44
C LYS A 224 26.91 4.29 5.79
N LYS A 225 26.22 5.43 5.85
CA LYS A 225 25.53 5.89 7.08
C LYS A 225 24.40 4.93 7.49
N ILE A 226 23.61 4.43 6.54
CA ILE A 226 22.56 3.45 6.82
C ILE A 226 23.17 2.18 7.43
N ALA A 227 24.17 1.57 6.79
CA ALA A 227 24.82 0.36 7.26
C ALA A 227 25.43 0.55 8.66
N ALA A 228 26.22 1.60 8.84
CA ALA A 228 26.86 1.90 10.12
C ALA A 228 25.85 2.10 11.24
N TYR A 229 24.74 2.83 10.97
CA TYR A 229 23.72 3.08 11.98
C TYR A 229 22.93 1.83 12.34
N VAL A 230 22.52 1.04 11.34
CA VAL A 230 21.79 -0.23 11.61
C VAL A 230 22.66 -1.20 12.42
N GLN A 231 23.96 -1.29 12.12
CA GLN A 231 24.91 -2.12 12.90
C GLN A 231 25.12 -1.58 14.32
N GLN A 232 25.22 -0.26 14.48
CA GLN A 232 25.30 0.38 15.79
C GLN A 232 24.10 0.06 16.68
N GLU A 233 22.89 -0.03 16.08
CA GLU A 233 21.64 -0.38 16.76
C GLU A 233 21.45 -1.92 16.90
N GLY A 234 22.41 -2.74 16.49
CA GLY A 234 22.40 -4.19 16.62
C GLY A 234 21.74 -4.96 15.47
N GLY A 235 21.42 -4.30 14.36
CA GLY A 235 20.87 -4.93 13.16
C GLY A 235 21.95 -5.54 12.24
N TRP A 236 21.51 -6.18 11.17
CA TRP A 236 22.36 -7.00 10.30
C TRP A 236 22.89 -6.33 9.04
N LEU A 237 22.29 -5.18 8.59
CA LEU A 237 22.62 -4.59 7.31
C LEU A 237 24.08 -4.12 7.25
N THR A 238 24.76 -4.50 6.16
CA THR A 238 26.12 -4.09 5.82
C THR A 238 26.13 -3.23 4.56
N GLU A 239 27.26 -2.59 4.25
CA GLU A 239 27.45 -1.88 2.97
C GLU A 239 27.32 -2.85 1.78
N ASP A 240 27.73 -4.12 1.91
CA ASP A 240 27.61 -5.14 0.86
C ASP A 240 26.13 -5.48 0.57
N ASP A 241 25.30 -5.57 1.61
CA ASP A 241 23.85 -5.80 1.45
C ASP A 241 23.19 -4.65 0.69
N LEU A 242 23.58 -3.41 0.98
CA LEU A 242 23.07 -2.23 0.28
C LEU A 242 23.56 -2.17 -1.18
N THR A 243 24.85 -2.35 -1.41
CA THR A 243 25.45 -2.25 -2.77
C THR A 243 25.02 -3.36 -3.70
N SER A 244 24.60 -4.52 -3.17
CA SER A 244 24.10 -5.66 -3.94
C SER A 244 22.59 -5.59 -4.22
N HIS A 245 21.90 -4.59 -3.68
CA HIS A 245 20.46 -4.44 -3.89
C HIS A 245 20.10 -4.17 -5.35
N HIS A 246 19.02 -4.80 -5.79
CA HIS A 246 18.38 -4.57 -7.09
C HIS A 246 16.88 -4.82 -7.01
N SER A 247 16.13 -4.07 -7.80
CA SER A 247 14.70 -4.31 -8.04
C SER A 247 14.52 -5.31 -9.17
N ASP A 248 13.43 -6.06 -9.14
CA ASP A 248 13.16 -7.10 -10.14
C ASP A 248 11.90 -6.77 -10.93
N TRP A 249 11.94 -6.97 -12.25
CA TRP A 249 10.75 -7.06 -13.07
C TRP A 249 10.18 -8.46 -12.99
N ASP A 250 8.90 -8.55 -12.67
CA ASP A 250 8.16 -9.79 -12.52
C ASP A 250 6.96 -9.82 -13.48
N GLU A 251 6.45 -11.00 -13.79
CA GLU A 251 5.16 -11.15 -14.44
C GLU A 251 4.05 -10.89 -13.41
N ALA A 252 3.13 -9.97 -13.75
CA ALA A 252 1.98 -9.71 -12.90
C ALA A 252 1.07 -10.95 -12.85
N ILE A 253 0.52 -11.25 -11.66
CA ILE A 253 -0.46 -12.30 -11.47
C ILE A 253 -1.88 -11.74 -11.62
N HIS A 254 -2.82 -12.55 -12.08
CA HIS A 254 -4.20 -12.08 -12.28
C HIS A 254 -5.24 -13.18 -12.08
N THR A 255 -6.48 -12.75 -11.97
CA THR A 255 -7.67 -13.60 -12.08
C THR A 255 -8.78 -12.88 -12.82
N ASN A 256 -9.60 -13.63 -13.54
CA ASN A 256 -10.84 -13.11 -14.11
C ASN A 256 -11.92 -13.04 -13.02
N TYR A 257 -12.54 -11.86 -12.85
CA TYR A 257 -13.71 -11.68 -12.01
C TYR A 257 -14.85 -11.11 -12.83
N ARG A 258 -15.80 -11.94 -13.21
CA ARG A 258 -16.99 -11.55 -14.02
C ARG A 258 -16.66 -10.79 -15.30
N GLY A 259 -15.65 -11.25 -16.05
CA GLY A 259 -15.22 -10.64 -17.31
C GLY A 259 -14.24 -9.47 -17.15
N VAL A 260 -13.71 -9.26 -15.95
CA VAL A 260 -12.65 -8.28 -15.67
C VAL A 260 -11.41 -9.03 -15.22
N GLU A 261 -10.27 -8.82 -15.88
CA GLU A 261 -8.97 -9.32 -15.42
C GLU A 261 -8.43 -8.38 -14.35
N VAL A 262 -8.30 -8.87 -13.11
CA VAL A 262 -7.75 -8.13 -11.97
C VAL A 262 -6.30 -8.56 -11.77
N TRP A 263 -5.39 -7.59 -11.79
CA TRP A 263 -3.94 -7.78 -11.77
C TRP A 263 -3.35 -7.32 -10.44
N GLU A 264 -2.39 -8.11 -9.92
CA GLU A 264 -1.63 -7.83 -8.70
C GLU A 264 -0.14 -8.13 -8.91
N CYS A 265 0.73 -7.54 -8.06
CA CYS A 265 2.11 -7.99 -7.98
C CYS A 265 2.18 -9.42 -7.42
N PRO A 266 3.10 -10.26 -7.95
CA PRO A 266 3.27 -11.61 -7.42
C PRO A 266 3.85 -11.61 -5.99
N PRO A 267 3.85 -12.75 -5.28
CA PRO A 267 4.63 -12.93 -4.07
C PRO A 267 6.12 -12.52 -4.22
N ASN A 268 6.74 -11.98 -3.23
CA ASN A 268 6.48 -11.90 -1.79
C ASN A 268 5.35 -10.94 -1.36
N GLY A 269 4.64 -10.29 -2.29
CA GLY A 269 3.47 -9.45 -2.03
C GLY A 269 2.19 -10.26 -1.72
N GLN A 270 1.32 -9.71 -0.87
CA GLN A 270 0.05 -10.33 -0.49
C GLN A 270 -1.10 -10.15 -1.51
N GLY A 271 -0.84 -9.62 -2.72
CA GLY A 271 -1.88 -9.38 -3.73
C GLY A 271 -2.67 -10.63 -4.11
N ILE A 272 -2.02 -11.78 -4.06
CA ILE A 272 -2.66 -13.10 -4.27
C ILE A 272 -3.86 -13.34 -3.34
N ALA A 273 -3.88 -12.76 -2.11
CA ALA A 273 -5.01 -12.90 -1.19
C ALA A 273 -6.28 -12.24 -1.74
N ALA A 274 -6.16 -11.08 -2.39
CA ALA A 274 -7.28 -10.41 -3.04
C ALA A 274 -7.80 -11.23 -4.22
N LEU A 275 -6.90 -11.78 -5.05
CA LEU A 275 -7.26 -12.60 -6.20
C LEU A 275 -7.95 -13.91 -5.79
N MET A 276 -7.46 -14.59 -4.73
CA MET A 276 -8.12 -15.77 -4.17
C MET A 276 -9.49 -15.43 -3.61
N ALA A 277 -9.62 -14.34 -2.86
CA ALA A 277 -10.91 -13.90 -2.32
C ALA A 277 -11.92 -13.56 -3.42
N LEU A 278 -11.48 -12.94 -4.54
CA LEU A 278 -12.31 -12.71 -5.72
C LEU A 278 -12.77 -14.03 -6.35
N ASN A 279 -11.88 -15.02 -6.51
CA ASN A 279 -12.24 -16.35 -7.04
C ASN A 279 -13.29 -17.06 -6.16
N ILE A 280 -13.18 -16.91 -4.84
CA ILE A 280 -14.16 -17.47 -3.89
C ILE A 280 -15.49 -16.72 -4.00
N ALA A 281 -15.46 -15.38 -3.98
CA ALA A 281 -16.65 -14.53 -4.03
C ALA A 281 -17.43 -14.64 -5.34
N GLU A 282 -16.76 -14.91 -6.45
CA GLU A 282 -17.37 -14.99 -7.79
C GLU A 282 -18.51 -16.01 -7.87
N GLY A 283 -18.46 -17.08 -7.11
CA GLY A 283 -19.50 -18.11 -7.10
C GLY A 283 -20.78 -17.72 -6.37
N PHE A 284 -20.83 -16.56 -5.71
CA PHE A 284 -22.03 -16.02 -5.08
C PHE A 284 -22.64 -14.91 -5.94
N ASP A 285 -23.95 -14.73 -5.88
CA ASP A 285 -24.64 -13.62 -6.55
C ASP A 285 -24.55 -12.34 -5.68
N ILE A 286 -23.33 -11.81 -5.52
CA ILE A 286 -23.06 -10.63 -4.69
C ILE A 286 -23.90 -9.44 -5.16
N GLY A 287 -24.02 -9.21 -6.47
CA GLY A 287 -24.84 -8.14 -7.04
C GLY A 287 -26.31 -8.23 -6.67
N GLY A 288 -26.89 -9.44 -6.72
CA GLY A 288 -28.27 -9.70 -6.34
C GLY A 288 -28.54 -9.56 -4.84
N MET A 289 -27.51 -9.68 -3.98
CA MET A 289 -27.64 -9.49 -2.53
C MET A 289 -27.85 -8.02 -2.15
N GLY A 290 -27.45 -7.08 -3.00
CA GLY A 290 -27.51 -5.64 -2.74
C GLY A 290 -26.31 -5.10 -1.96
N SER A 291 -25.87 -3.89 -2.34
CA SER A 291 -24.75 -3.22 -1.70
C SER A 291 -24.97 -2.99 -0.21
N GLN A 292 -23.95 -3.25 0.61
CA GLN A 292 -23.97 -3.07 2.08
C GLN A 292 -25.04 -3.90 2.81
N SER A 293 -25.58 -4.94 2.18
CA SER A 293 -26.48 -5.88 2.83
C SER A 293 -25.73 -6.86 3.75
N VAL A 294 -26.49 -7.51 4.65
CA VAL A 294 -25.93 -8.56 5.51
C VAL A 294 -25.33 -9.70 4.70
N ASP A 295 -26.02 -10.10 3.62
CA ASP A 295 -25.62 -11.23 2.79
C ASP A 295 -24.33 -10.89 2.01
N ALA A 296 -24.26 -9.72 1.39
CA ALA A 296 -23.07 -9.28 0.67
C ALA A 296 -21.84 -9.17 1.61
N TYR A 297 -21.98 -8.49 2.76
CA TYR A 297 -20.88 -8.39 3.73
C TYR A 297 -20.44 -9.75 4.25
N HIS A 298 -21.38 -10.61 4.63
CA HIS A 298 -21.06 -11.94 5.15
C HIS A 298 -20.23 -12.75 4.15
N HIS A 299 -20.66 -12.84 2.89
CA HIS A 299 -19.96 -13.63 1.88
C HIS A 299 -18.61 -13.01 1.50
N LEU A 300 -18.50 -11.68 1.42
CA LEU A 300 -17.21 -11.02 1.16
C LEU A 300 -16.23 -11.18 2.34
N ILE A 301 -16.71 -11.09 3.59
CA ILE A 301 -15.90 -11.31 4.79
C ILE A 301 -15.37 -12.74 4.82
N GLU A 302 -16.24 -13.74 4.64
CA GLU A 302 -15.83 -15.15 4.66
C GLU A 302 -14.88 -15.48 3.49
N SER A 303 -15.14 -14.95 2.29
CA SER A 303 -14.22 -15.10 1.14
C SER A 303 -12.84 -14.52 1.44
N MET A 304 -12.79 -13.35 2.09
CA MET A 304 -11.52 -12.71 2.45
C MET A 304 -10.78 -13.47 3.55
N ARG A 305 -11.49 -14.01 4.55
CA ARG A 305 -10.88 -14.87 5.59
C ARG A 305 -10.12 -16.03 4.95
N LEU A 306 -10.78 -16.76 4.05
CA LEU A 306 -10.18 -17.91 3.36
C LEU A 306 -8.97 -17.50 2.51
N GLY A 307 -9.07 -16.40 1.76
CA GLY A 307 -7.95 -15.87 0.96
C GLY A 307 -6.76 -15.47 1.83
N TYR A 308 -6.98 -14.91 3.01
CA TYR A 308 -5.90 -14.57 3.94
C TYR A 308 -5.25 -15.79 4.58
N GLU A 309 -6.02 -16.76 5.03
CA GLU A 309 -5.45 -17.97 5.63
C GLU A 309 -4.47 -18.65 4.67
N ASP A 310 -4.84 -18.72 3.38
CA ASP A 310 -3.98 -19.30 2.37
C ASP A 310 -2.75 -18.41 2.07
N ALA A 311 -2.93 -17.08 1.99
CA ALA A 311 -1.82 -16.18 1.73
C ALA A 311 -0.80 -16.15 2.88
N LEU A 312 -1.25 -16.15 4.13
CA LEU A 312 -0.37 -16.19 5.29
C LEU A 312 0.43 -17.49 5.36
N GLN A 313 -0.13 -18.60 4.89
CA GLN A 313 0.56 -19.90 4.86
C GLN A 313 1.59 -20.00 3.74
N TYR A 314 1.30 -19.45 2.55
CA TYR A 314 2.06 -19.77 1.34
C TYR A 314 2.90 -18.63 0.78
N VAL A 315 2.62 -17.36 1.14
CA VAL A 315 3.35 -16.21 0.57
C VAL A 315 4.74 -16.07 1.21
N ALA A 316 5.75 -16.11 0.35
CA ALA A 316 7.16 -15.92 0.68
C ALA A 316 7.90 -15.38 -0.55
N ASP A 317 9.22 -15.17 -0.44
CA ASP A 317 10.07 -14.83 -1.57
C ASP A 317 10.20 -16.05 -2.51
N PRO A 318 9.61 -16.02 -3.73
CA PRO A 318 9.58 -17.18 -4.62
C PRO A 318 10.96 -17.51 -5.22
N ARG A 319 11.98 -16.67 -4.99
CA ARG A 319 13.36 -16.92 -5.42
C ARG A 319 14.10 -17.89 -4.51
N VAL A 320 13.60 -18.05 -3.27
CA VAL A 320 14.25 -18.89 -2.24
C VAL A 320 13.30 -19.90 -1.58
N ALA A 321 12.00 -19.80 -1.84
CA ALA A 321 10.97 -20.71 -1.32
C ALA A 321 9.96 -21.07 -2.39
N GLU A 322 9.38 -22.25 -2.33
CA GLU A 322 8.30 -22.64 -3.25
C GLU A 322 6.97 -21.98 -2.85
N VAL A 323 6.39 -21.21 -3.78
CA VAL A 323 5.08 -20.57 -3.61
C VAL A 323 4.15 -21.08 -4.71
N PRO A 324 3.06 -21.80 -4.38
CA PRO A 324 2.20 -22.46 -5.37
C PRO A 324 1.20 -21.48 -6.01
N ILE A 325 1.69 -20.40 -6.66
CA ILE A 325 0.87 -19.32 -7.22
C ILE A 325 -0.20 -19.86 -8.16
N GLY A 326 0.20 -20.68 -9.16
CA GLY A 326 -0.72 -21.23 -10.17
C GLY A 326 -1.86 -22.02 -9.55
N PRO A 327 -1.59 -23.05 -8.72
CA PRO A 327 -2.62 -23.82 -8.03
C PRO A 327 -3.58 -22.98 -7.16
N LEU A 328 -3.09 -21.94 -6.45
CA LEU A 328 -3.89 -21.08 -5.59
C LEU A 328 -4.87 -20.20 -6.38
N LEU A 329 -4.54 -19.83 -7.62
CA LEU A 329 -5.36 -18.94 -8.45
C LEU A 329 -6.33 -19.67 -9.38
N THR A 330 -6.38 -21.02 -9.36
CA THR A 330 -7.37 -21.75 -10.15
C THR A 330 -8.79 -21.53 -9.65
N LYS A 331 -9.76 -21.52 -10.55
CA LYS A 331 -11.19 -21.43 -10.20
C LYS A 331 -11.65 -22.63 -9.38
N GLU A 332 -11.12 -23.82 -9.70
CA GLU A 332 -11.40 -25.05 -8.94
C GLU A 332 -10.93 -24.97 -7.49
N TYR A 333 -9.81 -24.28 -7.23
CA TYR A 333 -9.36 -24.02 -5.87
C TYR A 333 -10.34 -23.08 -5.17
N GLY A 334 -10.72 -21.97 -5.82
CA GLY A 334 -11.74 -21.04 -5.30
C GLY A 334 -13.06 -21.75 -4.96
N ASP A 335 -13.53 -22.67 -5.83
CA ASP A 335 -14.73 -23.46 -5.61
C ASP A 335 -14.63 -24.38 -4.39
N ARG A 336 -13.49 -25.06 -4.21
CA ARG A 336 -13.25 -25.88 -3.02
C ARG A 336 -13.28 -25.05 -1.75
N ARG A 337 -12.59 -23.87 -1.74
CA ARG A 337 -12.57 -22.99 -0.58
C ARG A 337 -13.98 -22.44 -0.28
N ARG A 338 -14.73 -22.02 -1.30
CA ARG A 338 -16.11 -21.54 -1.18
C ARG A 338 -17.05 -22.56 -0.55
N SER A 339 -16.85 -23.85 -0.81
CA SER A 339 -17.70 -24.92 -0.25
C SER A 339 -17.67 -24.99 1.29
N SER A 340 -16.70 -24.36 1.94
CA SER A 340 -16.61 -24.27 3.40
C SER A 340 -17.37 -23.06 3.98
N ILE A 341 -17.91 -22.16 3.15
CA ILE A 341 -18.68 -21.00 3.61
C ILE A 341 -20.14 -21.42 3.84
N ASP A 342 -20.60 -21.26 5.08
CA ASP A 342 -22.02 -21.37 5.43
C ASP A 342 -22.68 -19.99 5.27
N SER A 343 -23.72 -19.88 4.44
CA SER A 343 -24.38 -18.60 4.14
C SER A 343 -25.07 -17.93 5.34
N MET A 344 -25.25 -18.66 6.43
CA MET A 344 -25.97 -18.18 7.63
C MET A 344 -25.09 -18.11 8.87
N GLN A 345 -23.88 -18.68 8.85
CA GLN A 345 -23.02 -18.76 10.02
C GLN A 345 -21.56 -18.45 9.66
N ALA A 346 -20.97 -17.50 10.38
CA ALA A 346 -19.56 -17.16 10.25
C ALA A 346 -18.67 -18.27 10.78
N ASN A 347 -17.52 -18.49 10.11
CA ASN A 347 -16.49 -19.38 10.57
C ASN A 347 -15.19 -18.57 10.88
N PRO A 348 -15.04 -18.03 12.10
CA PRO A 348 -13.83 -17.30 12.47
C PRO A 348 -12.59 -18.21 12.66
N ASN A 349 -12.79 -19.52 12.79
CA ASN A 349 -11.76 -20.51 13.07
C ASN A 349 -11.30 -21.25 11.80
N VAL A 350 -11.23 -20.58 10.67
CA VAL A 350 -10.56 -21.12 9.49
C VAL A 350 -9.07 -21.30 9.81
N SER A 351 -8.57 -22.51 9.60
CA SER A 351 -7.18 -22.82 9.91
C SER A 351 -6.23 -22.30 8.81
N TYR A 352 -5.26 -21.67 9.20
CA TYR A 352 -3.84 -21.41 8.98
C TYR A 352 -3.48 -19.97 9.35
N GLY A 353 -2.33 -19.80 10.03
CA GLY A 353 -1.56 -18.61 10.21
C GLY A 353 -1.49 -18.03 11.61
N ASP A 354 -0.29 -17.77 12.04
CA ASP A 354 0.02 -17.03 13.26
C ASP A 354 0.45 -15.60 12.88
N PRO A 355 0.07 -14.58 13.68
CA PRO A 355 0.01 -13.20 13.20
C PRO A 355 1.03 -12.27 13.82
N MET A 356 1.36 -11.15 13.16
CA MET A 356 1.88 -9.95 13.82
C MET A 356 1.52 -8.62 13.11
N GLY A 357 1.02 -7.70 13.88
CA GLY A 357 0.85 -6.24 13.97
C GLY A 357 0.79 -5.33 12.73
N GLY A 358 -0.23 -4.46 12.68
CA GLY A 358 -0.59 -3.55 11.59
C GLY A 358 0.44 -2.48 11.20
N GLY A 359 0.36 -2.00 9.96
CA GLY A 359 1.25 -1.01 9.37
C GLY A 359 0.56 0.04 8.50
N ASP A 360 1.24 1.18 8.33
CA ASP A 360 0.85 2.29 7.47
C ASP A 360 1.58 2.25 6.13
N THR A 361 0.94 2.83 5.09
CA THR A 361 1.42 2.77 3.70
C THR A 361 0.83 3.96 2.95
N ILE A 362 1.46 4.40 1.86
CA ILE A 362 0.85 5.31 0.89
C ILE A 362 0.60 4.59 -0.42
N TYR A 363 -0.41 5.06 -1.15
CA TYR A 363 -0.73 4.61 -2.49
C TYR A 363 -0.94 5.80 -3.43
N CYS A 364 -0.45 5.70 -4.66
CA CYS A 364 -0.70 6.66 -5.71
C CYS A 364 -0.95 5.99 -7.06
N THR A 365 -1.80 6.60 -7.87
CA THR A 365 -2.09 6.15 -9.23
C THR A 365 -2.11 7.33 -10.20
N ALA A 366 -1.61 7.07 -11.40
CA ALA A 366 -1.56 8.01 -12.51
C ALA A 366 -1.95 7.32 -13.81
N VAL A 367 -2.71 8.03 -14.65
CA VAL A 367 -3.04 7.65 -16.04
C VAL A 367 -2.79 8.84 -16.93
N ASP A 368 -2.00 8.68 -17.99
CA ASP A 368 -1.69 9.75 -18.93
C ASP A 368 -2.64 9.81 -20.13
N GLY A 369 -2.50 10.86 -20.94
CA GLY A 369 -3.32 11.08 -22.13
C GLY A 369 -3.08 10.07 -23.26
N ASP A 370 -1.93 9.40 -23.27
CA ASP A 370 -1.62 8.34 -24.24
C ASP A 370 -2.28 7.02 -23.84
N GLY A 371 -2.76 6.89 -22.60
CA GLY A 371 -3.44 5.72 -22.07
C GLY A 371 -2.51 4.76 -21.31
N ASN A 372 -1.27 5.17 -20.97
CA ASN A 372 -0.43 4.44 -20.04
C ASN A 372 -0.91 4.67 -18.61
N ALA A 373 -0.68 3.70 -17.73
CA ALA A 373 -1.04 3.80 -16.31
C ALA A 373 0.08 3.29 -15.42
N CYS A 374 0.23 3.91 -14.25
CA CYS A 374 1.12 3.47 -13.19
C CYS A 374 0.37 3.45 -11.85
N SER A 375 0.25 2.27 -11.28
CA SER A 375 -0.24 1.99 -9.94
C SER A 375 0.98 1.73 -9.06
N LEU A 376 1.32 2.65 -8.15
CA LEU A 376 2.54 2.61 -7.36
C LEU A 376 2.24 2.70 -5.87
N ILE A 377 2.95 1.89 -5.10
CA ILE A 377 2.83 1.84 -3.65
C ILE A 377 4.21 1.92 -3.00
N ASN A 378 4.34 2.76 -1.98
CA ASN A 378 5.55 2.95 -1.18
C ASN A 378 5.22 2.81 0.30
N SER A 379 6.14 2.28 1.12
CA SER A 379 5.84 2.04 2.53
C SER A 379 7.09 1.89 3.39
N LEU A 380 6.96 2.37 4.63
CA LEU A 380 7.84 2.02 5.75
C LEU A 380 7.30 0.83 6.59
N PHE A 381 6.11 0.34 6.31
CA PHE A 381 5.27 -0.64 7.01
C PHE A 381 4.52 -0.02 8.20
N ALA A 382 5.09 0.08 9.40
CA ALA A 382 4.45 0.80 10.52
C ALA A 382 4.75 2.30 10.45
N GLY A 383 4.01 3.11 11.21
CA GLY A 383 4.25 4.55 11.25
C GLY A 383 5.71 4.89 11.58
N PHE A 384 6.41 5.59 10.67
CA PHE A 384 7.88 5.83 10.68
C PHE A 384 8.73 4.54 10.76
N GLY A 385 8.23 3.42 10.24
CA GLY A 385 8.95 2.16 10.17
C GLY A 385 9.43 1.66 11.52
N SER A 386 10.71 1.37 11.65
CA SER A 386 11.38 0.98 12.89
C SER A 386 11.49 2.12 13.92
N GLY A 387 11.26 3.37 13.52
CA GLY A 387 11.57 4.56 14.33
C GLY A 387 13.03 4.97 14.30
N LEU A 388 13.89 4.19 13.62
CA LEU A 388 15.30 4.53 13.41
C LEU A 388 15.40 5.55 12.28
N VAL A 389 15.87 6.75 12.59
CA VAL A 389 16.18 7.80 11.61
C VAL A 389 17.69 7.90 11.50
N VAL A 390 18.22 7.70 10.29
CA VAL A 390 19.68 7.69 10.04
C VAL A 390 20.24 9.10 10.26
N PRO A 391 21.20 9.29 11.19
CA PRO A 391 21.68 10.62 11.58
C PRO A 391 22.18 11.47 10.42
N GLY A 392 21.71 12.72 10.32
CA GLY A 392 22.08 13.71 9.31
C GLY A 392 21.60 13.38 7.91
N THR A 393 20.51 12.60 7.78
CA THR A 393 19.93 12.23 6.49
C THR A 393 18.40 12.44 6.41
N GLY A 394 17.70 12.53 7.54
CA GLY A 394 16.24 12.54 7.59
C GLY A 394 15.60 11.25 7.08
N ILE A 395 16.32 10.14 6.99
CA ILE A 395 15.81 8.86 6.46
C ILE A 395 15.32 7.98 7.60
N ALA A 396 14.00 7.80 7.70
CA ALA A 396 13.39 6.80 8.57
C ALA A 396 13.47 5.42 7.87
N LEU A 397 13.91 4.39 8.62
CA LEU A 397 14.08 3.04 8.10
C LEU A 397 12.85 2.19 8.36
N GLN A 398 12.44 1.41 7.36
CA GLN A 398 11.34 0.47 7.44
C GLN A 398 11.52 -0.60 8.52
N ASN A 399 10.42 -1.26 8.88
CA ASN A 399 10.42 -2.39 9.82
C ASN A 399 9.77 -3.66 9.23
N ARG A 400 9.91 -3.85 7.94
CA ARG A 400 9.27 -4.94 7.19
C ARG A 400 9.74 -6.33 7.61
N GLY A 401 10.98 -6.46 8.09
CA GLY A 401 11.53 -7.72 8.58
C GLY A 401 10.76 -8.33 9.76
N SER A 402 9.94 -7.54 10.48
CA SER A 402 9.06 -8.07 11.52
C SER A 402 7.99 -9.05 11.01
N LEU A 403 7.82 -9.16 9.69
CA LEU A 403 6.88 -10.09 9.06
C LEU A 403 7.49 -11.46 8.74
N PHE A 404 8.77 -11.70 9.01
CA PHE A 404 9.36 -13.04 8.89
C PHE A 404 8.79 -14.00 9.94
N SER A 405 8.62 -15.26 9.54
CA SER A 405 8.29 -16.36 10.45
C SER A 405 9.54 -16.89 11.16
N PHE A 406 9.38 -17.36 12.40
CA PHE A 406 10.41 -18.10 13.15
C PHE A 406 10.15 -19.61 13.16
N ASP A 407 9.10 -20.06 12.51
CA ASP A 407 8.84 -21.48 12.25
C ASP A 407 9.71 -21.94 11.07
N PRO A 408 10.66 -22.86 11.28
CA PRO A 408 11.58 -23.33 10.23
C PRO A 408 10.87 -24.05 9.08
N ASP A 409 9.66 -24.54 9.29
CA ASP A 409 8.86 -25.21 8.27
C ASP A 409 8.03 -24.22 7.44
N HIS A 410 7.99 -22.95 7.82
CA HIS A 410 7.22 -21.93 7.13
C HIS A 410 8.02 -21.34 5.94
N PRO A 411 7.43 -21.20 4.72
CA PRO A 411 8.16 -20.70 3.55
C PRO A 411 8.71 -19.29 3.74
N ASN A 412 8.09 -18.44 4.59
CA ASN A 412 8.58 -17.11 4.94
C ASN A 412 9.50 -17.11 6.18
N TYR A 413 10.17 -18.24 6.48
CA TYR A 413 11.16 -18.31 7.58
C TYR A 413 12.28 -17.30 7.40
N LEU A 414 12.76 -16.70 8.52
CA LEU A 414 13.83 -15.72 8.52
C LEU A 414 15.16 -16.33 8.06
N GLU A 415 15.67 -15.82 6.96
CA GLU A 415 16.98 -16.17 6.39
C GLU A 415 17.67 -14.92 5.86
N GLY A 416 19.00 -14.96 5.76
CA GLY A 416 19.78 -13.90 5.14
C GLY A 416 19.52 -13.78 3.64
N ARG A 417 19.52 -12.54 3.12
CA ARG A 417 19.30 -12.19 1.70
C ARG A 417 17.93 -12.58 1.13
N LYS A 418 16.94 -12.79 1.99
CA LYS A 418 15.56 -13.12 1.64
C LYS A 418 14.65 -11.90 1.76
N ARG A 419 13.66 -11.77 0.88
CA ARG A 419 12.61 -10.77 1.01
C ARG A 419 11.55 -11.23 2.01
N PRO A 420 11.14 -10.38 2.97
CA PRO A 420 10.03 -10.69 3.87
C PRO A 420 8.68 -10.67 3.14
N TYR A 421 7.66 -11.28 3.74
CA TYR A 421 6.26 -11.05 3.37
C TYR A 421 5.98 -9.56 3.21
N GLN A 422 5.32 -9.16 2.12
CA GLN A 422 5.02 -7.76 1.80
C GLN A 422 3.53 -7.48 1.79
N THR A 423 3.14 -6.43 2.55
CA THR A 423 1.75 -5.99 2.59
C THR A 423 1.40 -4.98 1.50
N ILE A 424 2.40 -4.40 0.81
CA ILE A 424 2.16 -3.41 -0.25
C ILE A 424 1.78 -4.09 -1.55
N ILE A 425 0.63 -3.70 -2.12
CA ILE A 425 0.06 -4.27 -3.34
C ILE A 425 -0.59 -3.17 -4.19
N PRO A 426 0.06 -2.72 -5.26
CA PRO A 426 -0.61 -1.93 -6.29
C PRO A 426 -1.47 -2.86 -7.15
N ALA A 427 -2.60 -2.38 -7.68
CA ALA A 427 -3.50 -3.18 -8.50
C ALA A 427 -3.93 -2.49 -9.79
N MET A 428 -4.28 -3.27 -10.78
CA MET A 428 -4.90 -2.83 -12.03
C MET A 428 -6.03 -3.78 -12.43
N ALA A 429 -6.89 -3.32 -13.33
CA ALA A 429 -7.83 -4.20 -14.00
C ALA A 429 -7.95 -3.86 -15.49
N THR A 430 -8.11 -4.90 -16.31
CA THR A 430 -8.32 -4.78 -17.76
C THR A 430 -9.67 -5.39 -18.16
N ARG A 431 -10.25 -4.84 -19.25
CA ARG A 431 -11.43 -5.38 -19.94
C ARG A 431 -11.12 -5.40 -21.42
N ASP A 432 -11.44 -6.49 -22.10
CA ASP A 432 -11.24 -6.65 -23.55
C ASP A 432 -9.80 -6.26 -23.97
N ASP A 433 -8.82 -6.69 -23.17
CA ASP A 433 -7.38 -6.39 -23.35
C ASP A 433 -7.03 -4.89 -23.36
N GLU A 434 -7.84 -4.04 -22.73
CA GLU A 434 -7.58 -2.62 -22.53
C GLU A 434 -7.58 -2.28 -21.02
N MET A 435 -6.74 -1.32 -20.63
CA MET A 435 -6.71 -0.84 -19.25
C MET A 435 -8.05 -0.17 -18.90
N TRP A 436 -8.70 -0.72 -17.88
CA TRP A 436 -9.95 -0.19 -17.34
C TRP A 436 -9.75 0.55 -16.03
N LEU A 437 -8.98 -0.03 -15.08
CA LEU A 437 -8.72 0.56 -13.76
C LEU A 437 -7.22 0.54 -13.45
N SER A 438 -6.74 1.63 -12.87
CA SER A 438 -5.54 1.67 -12.04
C SER A 438 -5.99 2.05 -10.62
N PHE A 439 -5.80 1.15 -9.64
CA PHE A 439 -6.37 1.31 -8.31
C PHE A 439 -5.54 0.66 -7.22
N GLY A 440 -5.78 1.03 -5.97
CA GLY A 440 -5.25 0.38 -4.79
C GLY A 440 -5.82 0.98 -3.52
N VAL A 441 -5.72 0.23 -2.44
CA VAL A 441 -6.16 0.65 -1.10
C VAL A 441 -5.00 0.40 -0.13
N MET A 442 -4.36 1.44 0.37
CA MET A 442 -3.30 1.34 1.37
C MET A 442 -3.83 0.94 2.75
N GLY A 443 -2.95 0.47 3.66
CA GLY A 443 -3.30 0.19 5.05
C GLY A 443 -2.90 -1.22 5.54
N GLY A 444 -1.68 -1.67 5.26
CA GLY A 444 -1.17 -2.96 5.73
C GLY A 444 -2.05 -4.14 5.28
N PHE A 445 -2.58 -4.92 6.22
CA PHE A 445 -3.50 -6.04 5.93
C PHE A 445 -4.92 -5.60 5.50
N GLN A 446 -5.22 -4.29 5.47
CA GLN A 446 -6.46 -3.80 4.88
C GLN A 446 -6.42 -3.80 3.35
N GLN A 447 -5.24 -3.86 2.73
CA GLN A 447 -5.09 -3.71 1.27
C GLN A 447 -5.87 -4.75 0.46
N PRO A 448 -5.68 -6.08 0.63
CA PRO A 448 -6.46 -7.08 -0.10
C PRO A 448 -7.97 -6.99 0.17
N GLN A 449 -8.37 -6.66 1.40
CA GLN A 449 -9.77 -6.46 1.76
C GLN A 449 -10.37 -5.26 1.03
N GLY A 450 -9.59 -4.17 0.93
CA GLY A 450 -9.97 -2.98 0.18
C GLY A 450 -10.08 -3.25 -1.32
N HIS A 451 -9.14 -4.03 -1.89
CA HIS A 451 -9.18 -4.42 -3.31
C HIS A 451 -10.42 -5.26 -3.64
N LEU A 452 -10.71 -6.28 -2.85
CA LEU A 452 -11.94 -7.07 -2.98
C LEU A 452 -13.19 -6.18 -2.96
N GLN A 453 -13.29 -5.25 -2.00
CA GLN A 453 -14.45 -4.38 -1.84
C GLN A 453 -14.56 -3.35 -2.98
N VAL A 454 -13.46 -2.76 -3.44
CA VAL A 454 -13.47 -1.81 -4.57
C VAL A 454 -13.89 -2.52 -5.85
N ILE A 455 -13.32 -3.68 -6.17
CA ILE A 455 -13.69 -4.44 -7.36
C ILE A 455 -15.16 -4.87 -7.29
N SER A 456 -15.63 -5.42 -6.17
CA SER A 456 -17.04 -5.79 -6.01
C SER A 456 -17.96 -4.56 -6.15
N ASN A 457 -17.63 -3.42 -5.54
CA ASN A 457 -18.42 -2.20 -5.66
C ASN A 457 -18.54 -1.71 -7.12
N MET A 458 -17.49 -1.82 -7.90
CA MET A 458 -17.49 -1.37 -9.29
C MET A 458 -18.09 -2.40 -10.26
N VAL A 459 -17.86 -3.70 -10.04
CA VAL A 459 -18.29 -4.78 -10.93
C VAL A 459 -19.70 -5.27 -10.59
N ASP A 460 -19.96 -5.61 -9.32
CA ASP A 460 -21.25 -6.17 -8.89
C ASP A 460 -22.33 -5.10 -8.71
N PHE A 461 -21.97 -3.92 -8.24
CA PHE A 461 -22.92 -2.84 -7.94
C PHE A 461 -22.86 -1.66 -8.91
N GLY A 462 -21.97 -1.68 -9.91
CA GLY A 462 -21.89 -0.66 -10.97
C GLY A 462 -21.52 0.75 -10.47
N MET A 463 -20.79 0.84 -9.36
CA MET A 463 -20.36 2.13 -8.80
C MET A 463 -19.26 2.76 -9.65
N ASP A 464 -19.25 4.10 -9.74
CA ASP A 464 -18.12 4.84 -10.28
C ASP A 464 -16.93 4.88 -9.31
N SER A 465 -15.78 5.38 -9.76
CA SER A 465 -14.52 5.41 -8.99
C SER A 465 -14.67 6.06 -7.61
N GLN A 466 -15.42 7.17 -7.50
CA GLN A 466 -15.59 7.84 -6.20
C GLN A 466 -16.58 7.11 -5.31
N LYS A 467 -17.72 6.63 -5.84
CA LYS A 467 -18.70 5.90 -5.05
C LYS A 467 -18.17 4.60 -4.50
N ALA A 468 -17.33 3.89 -5.26
CA ALA A 468 -16.68 2.67 -4.82
C ALA A 468 -15.77 2.93 -3.60
N LEU A 469 -15.15 4.11 -3.52
CA LEU A 469 -14.32 4.54 -2.39
C LEU A 469 -15.16 5.09 -1.23
N ASP A 470 -16.27 5.77 -1.51
CA ASP A 470 -17.19 6.33 -0.49
C ASP A 470 -17.98 5.22 0.23
N ALA A 471 -18.16 4.06 -0.41
CA ALA A 471 -18.87 2.93 0.18
C ALA A 471 -18.23 2.52 1.52
N LEU A 472 -19.09 2.20 2.49
CA LEU A 472 -18.65 1.76 3.81
C LEU A 472 -17.89 0.44 3.70
N ARG A 473 -16.83 0.30 4.50
CA ARG A 473 -15.93 -0.86 4.46
C ARG A 473 -16.05 -1.71 5.71
N PHE A 474 -15.71 -2.99 5.54
CA PHE A 474 -15.31 -3.85 6.63
C PHE A 474 -13.79 -4.02 6.67
N SER A 475 -13.28 -4.43 7.81
CA SER A 475 -11.87 -4.79 8.03
C SER A 475 -11.80 -5.95 9.01
N ILE A 476 -11.23 -7.08 8.59
CA ILE A 476 -10.96 -8.22 9.46
C ILE A 476 -9.64 -7.96 10.16
N ASP A 477 -9.58 -8.15 11.48
CA ASP A 477 -8.32 -8.15 12.21
C ASP A 477 -7.59 -9.48 11.95
N VAL A 478 -6.82 -9.51 10.87
CA VAL A 478 -6.17 -10.73 10.37
C VAL A 478 -5.12 -11.26 11.34
N GLN A 479 -4.48 -10.36 12.08
CA GLN A 479 -3.33 -10.66 12.94
C GLN A 479 -3.67 -10.72 14.43
N GLY A 480 -4.85 -10.24 14.82
CA GLY A 480 -5.33 -10.25 16.19
C GLY A 480 -6.42 -11.28 16.44
N ASP A 481 -7.51 -10.83 17.02
CA ASP A 481 -8.61 -11.65 17.51
C ASP A 481 -9.60 -12.12 16.42
N LYS A 482 -9.31 -11.86 15.14
CA LYS A 482 -10.16 -12.16 13.98
C LYS A 482 -11.52 -11.41 13.98
N SER A 483 -11.67 -10.38 14.81
CA SER A 483 -12.84 -9.51 14.81
C SER A 483 -13.04 -8.81 13.47
N VAL A 484 -14.27 -8.40 13.20
CA VAL A 484 -14.65 -7.66 11.99
C VAL A 484 -14.97 -6.23 12.39
N LYS A 485 -14.12 -5.29 11.99
CA LYS A 485 -14.37 -3.86 12.16
C LYS A 485 -15.30 -3.39 11.05
N VAL A 486 -16.26 -2.53 11.38
CA VAL A 486 -17.18 -1.86 10.43
C VAL A 486 -17.30 -0.38 10.79
N GLU A 487 -17.66 0.45 9.84
CA GLU A 487 -17.81 1.88 10.05
C GLU A 487 -19.13 2.24 10.76
N GLU A 488 -19.14 3.31 11.55
CA GLU A 488 -20.28 3.75 12.38
C GLU A 488 -21.54 4.09 11.58
N ASP A 489 -21.39 4.46 10.29
CA ASP A 489 -22.52 4.79 9.43
C ASP A 489 -23.23 3.55 8.85
N LEU A 490 -22.71 2.33 9.07
CA LEU A 490 -23.38 1.10 8.66
C LEU A 490 -24.68 0.91 9.44
N ASP A 491 -25.76 0.56 8.73
CA ASP A 491 -27.07 0.36 9.35
C ASP A 491 -26.99 -0.61 10.53
N GLY A 492 -27.53 -0.18 11.68
CA GLY A 492 -27.49 -0.96 12.92
C GLY A 492 -28.20 -2.32 12.83
N SER A 493 -29.15 -2.47 11.90
CA SER A 493 -29.80 -3.77 11.64
C SER A 493 -28.83 -4.73 10.94
N VAL A 494 -27.98 -4.22 10.03
CA VAL A 494 -26.92 -5.01 9.36
C VAL A 494 -25.87 -5.45 10.37
N VAL A 495 -25.39 -4.52 11.22
CA VAL A 495 -24.45 -4.84 12.32
C VAL A 495 -24.99 -5.93 13.22
N SER A 496 -26.27 -5.78 13.65
CA SER A 496 -26.94 -6.76 14.53
C SER A 496 -27.10 -8.12 13.86
N ALA A 497 -27.39 -8.15 12.57
CA ALA A 497 -27.57 -9.38 11.83
C ALA A 497 -26.24 -10.11 11.56
N LEU A 498 -25.14 -9.38 11.30
CA LEU A 498 -23.78 -9.95 11.19
C LEU A 498 -23.35 -10.59 12.52
N ARG A 499 -23.64 -9.93 13.67
CA ARG A 499 -23.40 -10.52 15.00
C ARG A 499 -24.20 -11.79 15.24
N LYS A 500 -25.47 -11.83 14.80
CA LYS A 500 -26.31 -13.03 14.88
C LYS A 500 -25.78 -14.19 14.03
N ARG A 501 -25.08 -13.90 12.93
CA ARG A 501 -24.37 -14.91 12.13
C ARG A 501 -23.05 -15.36 12.75
N GLY A 502 -22.63 -14.81 13.89
CA GLY A 502 -21.43 -15.22 14.61
C GLY A 502 -20.18 -14.40 14.30
N HIS A 503 -20.28 -13.30 13.53
CA HIS A 503 -19.16 -12.37 13.41
C HIS A 503 -18.99 -11.57 14.71
N ASP A 504 -17.74 -11.47 15.20
CA ASP A 504 -17.40 -10.52 16.26
C ASP A 504 -17.23 -9.13 15.64
N VAL A 505 -18.28 -8.31 15.68
CA VAL A 505 -18.32 -7.02 14.96
C VAL A 505 -18.03 -5.87 15.91
N LEU A 506 -16.96 -5.11 15.59
CA LEU A 506 -16.55 -3.89 16.26
C LEU A 506 -16.85 -2.66 15.39
N VAL A 507 -17.61 -1.69 15.94
CA VAL A 507 -17.94 -0.45 15.21
C VAL A 507 -16.85 0.60 15.46
N GLN A 508 -16.17 1.01 14.40
CA GLN A 508 -15.15 2.07 14.43
C GLN A 508 -15.78 3.43 14.16
N ARG A 509 -15.33 4.45 14.92
CA ARG A 509 -15.94 5.79 14.91
C ARG A 509 -14.91 6.88 14.66
N ALA A 510 -15.37 7.99 14.15
CA ALA A 510 -14.60 9.21 13.97
C ALA A 510 -13.22 8.95 13.33
N TYR A 511 -12.13 9.37 13.98
CA TYR A 511 -10.77 9.21 13.45
C TYR A 511 -10.32 7.73 13.30
N ASP A 512 -10.86 6.80 14.09
CA ASP A 512 -10.52 5.37 13.97
C ASP A 512 -10.89 4.79 12.60
N ARG A 513 -11.75 5.47 11.84
CA ARG A 513 -12.12 5.10 10.47
C ARG A 513 -10.95 5.18 9.47
N VAL A 514 -9.86 5.88 9.79
CA VAL A 514 -8.64 5.88 8.96
C VAL A 514 -8.05 4.47 8.80
N GLY A 515 -8.35 3.57 9.75
CA GLY A 515 -7.94 2.16 9.74
C GLY A 515 -8.57 1.31 8.63
N PHE A 516 -9.63 1.80 7.96
CA PHE A 516 -10.22 1.12 6.79
C PHE A 516 -9.44 1.37 5.49
N GLY A 517 -8.24 1.91 5.60
CA GLY A 517 -7.33 2.13 4.50
C GLY A 517 -7.59 3.41 3.72
N GLY A 518 -6.79 3.65 2.70
CA GLY A 518 -6.89 4.82 1.83
C GLY A 518 -6.86 4.43 0.37
N GLY A 519 -8.03 4.45 -0.29
CA GLY A 519 -8.17 4.04 -1.67
C GLY A 519 -7.99 5.18 -2.68
N GLN A 520 -7.42 4.86 -3.84
CA GLN A 520 -7.36 5.73 -5.00
C GLN A 520 -7.72 4.92 -6.23
N VAL A 521 -8.53 5.47 -7.11
CA VAL A 521 -9.01 4.79 -8.33
C VAL A 521 -9.01 5.76 -9.48
N VAL A 522 -8.40 5.37 -10.59
CA VAL A 522 -8.58 6.03 -11.89
C VAL A 522 -9.10 4.99 -12.87
N SER A 523 -10.33 5.18 -13.36
CA SER A 523 -10.89 4.36 -14.43
C SER A 523 -10.83 5.09 -15.77
N ARG A 524 -10.68 4.32 -16.86
CA ARG A 524 -10.69 4.81 -18.23
C ARG A 524 -11.85 4.17 -18.98
N ASP A 525 -12.65 5.00 -19.62
CA ASP A 525 -13.66 4.55 -20.56
C ASP A 525 -13.02 4.20 -21.90
N ALA A 526 -13.22 2.98 -22.37
CA ALA A 526 -12.54 2.46 -23.56
C ALA A 526 -12.99 3.13 -24.87
N GLU A 527 -14.25 3.60 -24.95
CA GLU A 527 -14.81 4.20 -26.16
C GLU A 527 -14.41 5.66 -26.29
N THR A 528 -14.50 6.42 -25.20
CA THR A 528 -14.30 7.88 -25.20
C THR A 528 -12.90 8.31 -24.77
N GLY A 529 -12.15 7.44 -24.11
CA GLY A 529 -10.88 7.75 -23.47
C GLY A 529 -11.01 8.63 -22.22
N VAL A 530 -12.22 8.94 -21.76
CA VAL A 530 -12.47 9.76 -20.57
C VAL A 530 -11.99 9.03 -19.32
N LEU A 531 -11.27 9.76 -18.49
CA LEU A 531 -10.78 9.30 -17.19
C LEU A 531 -11.76 9.74 -16.10
N CYS A 532 -12.04 8.83 -15.14
CA CYS A 532 -12.87 9.11 -13.98
C CYS A 532 -12.05 8.75 -12.72
N ALA A 533 -11.57 9.75 -12.00
CA ALA A 533 -10.72 9.57 -10.83
C ALA A 533 -11.50 9.78 -9.53
N GLY A 534 -11.28 8.88 -8.58
CA GLY A 534 -11.79 8.92 -7.20
C GLY A 534 -10.65 8.92 -6.19
N THR A 535 -10.91 9.50 -5.01
CA THR A 535 -9.96 9.59 -3.91
C THR A 535 -10.62 9.29 -2.57
N GLU A 536 -9.84 8.79 -1.63
CA GLU A 536 -10.28 8.34 -0.31
C GLU A 536 -10.89 9.44 0.56
N PRO A 537 -12.15 9.28 1.03
CA PRO A 537 -12.76 10.25 1.96
C PRO A 537 -12.21 10.15 3.40
N ARG A 538 -11.57 9.03 3.77
CA ARG A 538 -11.02 8.78 5.13
C ARG A 538 -9.58 9.29 5.30
N LYS A 539 -9.02 9.91 4.27
CA LYS A 539 -7.68 10.51 4.23
C LYS A 539 -7.76 11.95 3.71
N ASP A 540 -6.63 12.67 3.74
CA ASP A 540 -6.52 14.01 3.15
C ASP A 540 -6.46 13.98 1.61
N GLY A 541 -6.80 12.86 0.98
CA GLY A 541 -6.57 12.54 -0.41
C GLY A 541 -7.12 13.52 -1.44
N SER A 542 -6.50 13.55 -2.62
CA SER A 542 -6.93 14.36 -3.76
C SER A 542 -6.78 13.59 -5.07
N ALA A 543 -7.78 13.73 -5.93
CA ALA A 543 -7.71 13.37 -7.35
C ALA A 543 -7.70 14.64 -8.18
N LEU A 544 -6.82 14.71 -9.17
CA LEU A 544 -6.67 15.85 -10.08
C LEU A 544 -6.56 15.33 -11.52
N GLY A 545 -7.01 16.16 -12.48
CA GLY A 545 -6.92 15.84 -13.91
C GLY A 545 -7.30 17.01 -14.79
N TRP A 546 -7.03 16.90 -16.11
CA TRP A 546 -7.35 17.96 -17.08
C TRP A 546 -7.78 17.41 -18.45
#